data_22a580f320ef6e648db15a7b336429ac
#
_entry.id   22a580f320ef6e648db15a7b336429ac
#
_cell.length_a   1.000
_cell.length_b   1.000
_cell.length_c   1.000
_cell.angle_alpha   90.00
_cell.angle_beta   90.00
_cell.angle_gamma   90.00
#
_symmetry.space_group_name_H-M   'P 1'
#
loop_
_entity.id
_entity.type
_entity.pdbx_description
1 polymer ?
#
loop_
_entity_poly.entity_id
_entity_poly.type
_entity_poly.pdbx_seq_one_letter_code
_entity_poly.pdbx_strand_id
1 'polypeptide(L)'
;MAAAKDAIKLLKDDHNSVKKLFKDFEKASGKKKLDIARQTLIELQAHAKIEEEIFYPKYLEMTKDEELTAEAEEEHHVAEVLMEELTEMLSSSETDVHFDAKYMVMAESVKHHIEEEEGEMFPKAEKKMDKELLKELGEEMIQRREQVLAELDKQLAKV
;
A
#
# COMPACT_ATOMS: atom_id res chain seq x y z
N MET A 1 11.73 -23.62 0.99
CA MET A 1 11.19 -22.55 0.12
C MET A 1 9.74 -22.26 0.50
N ALA A 2 9.43 -20.98 0.70
CA ALA A 2 8.05 -20.59 0.91
C ALA A 2 7.26 -20.84 -0.38
N ALA A 3 6.02 -21.32 -0.28
CA ALA A 3 5.15 -21.45 -1.42
C ALA A 3 4.92 -20.06 -2.05
N ALA A 4 4.88 -19.98 -3.38
CA ALA A 4 4.59 -18.75 -4.07
C ALA A 4 3.19 -18.26 -3.67
N LYS A 5 3.08 -17.01 -3.24
CA LYS A 5 1.81 -16.40 -2.88
C LYS A 5 1.08 -15.97 -4.15
N ASP A 6 -0.25 -16.17 -4.18
CA ASP A 6 -1.04 -15.58 -5.24
C ASP A 6 -1.21 -14.06 -4.98
N ALA A 7 -1.73 -13.35 -5.97
CA ALA A 7 -1.88 -11.89 -5.88
C ALA A 7 -2.71 -11.44 -4.67
N ILE A 8 -3.83 -12.12 -4.42
CA ILE A 8 -4.74 -11.79 -3.31
C ILE A 8 -4.06 -11.98 -1.95
N LYS A 9 -3.38 -13.13 -1.78
CA LYS A 9 -2.66 -13.43 -0.54
C LYS A 9 -1.54 -12.40 -0.28
N LEU A 10 -0.81 -12.05 -1.34
CA LEU A 10 0.26 -11.05 -1.26
C LEU A 10 -0.30 -9.71 -0.78
N LEU A 11 -1.38 -9.24 -1.40
CA LEU A 11 -1.98 -7.96 -1.05
C LEU A 11 -2.55 -7.95 0.37
N LYS A 12 -3.19 -9.04 0.80
CA LYS A 12 -3.69 -9.17 2.17
C LYS A 12 -2.57 -9.16 3.21
N ASP A 13 -1.45 -9.81 2.90
CA ASP A 13 -0.28 -9.80 3.79
C ASP A 13 0.29 -8.38 3.91
N ASP A 14 0.36 -7.63 2.81
CA ASP A 14 0.76 -6.22 2.84
C ASP A 14 -0.19 -5.39 3.69
N HIS A 15 -1.50 -5.62 3.57
CA HIS A 15 -2.51 -4.94 4.38
C HIS A 15 -2.28 -5.16 5.87
N ASN A 16 -2.00 -6.41 6.26
CA ASN A 16 -1.73 -6.73 7.66
C ASN A 16 -0.46 -6.06 8.17
N SER A 17 0.57 -5.99 7.31
CA SER A 17 1.83 -5.34 7.64
C SER A 17 1.65 -3.84 7.90
N VAL A 18 0.94 -3.13 7.02
CA VAL A 18 0.74 -1.68 7.22
C VAL A 18 -0.20 -1.38 8.39
N LYS A 19 -1.21 -2.22 8.62
CA LYS A 19 -2.09 -2.05 9.80
C LYS A 19 -1.28 -2.18 11.10
N LYS A 20 -0.30 -3.08 11.13
CA LYS A 20 0.60 -3.23 12.28
C LYS A 20 1.44 -1.97 12.47
N LEU A 21 1.97 -1.41 11.38
CA LEU A 21 2.74 -0.16 11.43
C LEU A 21 1.90 1.00 11.99
N PHE A 22 0.62 1.08 11.61
CA PHE A 22 -0.29 2.11 12.12
C PHE A 22 -0.44 1.99 13.65
N LYS A 23 -0.61 0.78 14.16
CA LYS A 23 -0.72 0.54 15.61
C LYS A 23 0.59 0.85 16.33
N ASP A 24 1.71 0.46 15.75
CA ASP A 24 3.03 0.69 16.32
C ASP A 24 3.33 2.20 16.37
N PHE A 25 2.91 2.95 15.36
CA PHE A 25 3.06 4.42 15.33
C PHE A 25 2.37 5.09 16.52
N GLU A 26 1.15 4.66 16.82
CA GLU A 26 0.38 5.22 17.95
C GLU A 26 1.07 5.05 19.30
N LYS A 27 1.82 3.97 19.46
CA LYS A 27 2.49 3.63 20.72
C LYS A 27 3.91 4.18 20.83
N ALA A 28 4.49 4.62 19.71
CA ALA A 28 5.87 5.06 19.66
C ALA A 28 6.02 6.55 19.90
N SER A 29 7.23 6.99 20.22
CA SER A 29 7.57 8.39 20.37
C SER A 29 8.98 8.64 19.87
N GLY A 30 9.32 9.91 19.63
CA GLY A 30 10.66 10.33 19.24
C GLY A 30 11.12 9.68 17.93
N LYS A 31 12.40 9.31 17.88
CA LYS A 31 13.04 8.74 16.69
C LYS A 31 12.34 7.46 16.21
N LYS A 32 11.93 6.61 17.13
CA LYS A 32 11.25 5.35 16.78
C LYS A 32 9.97 5.60 15.98
N LYS A 33 9.20 6.62 16.40
CA LYS A 33 7.99 7.03 15.71
C LYS A 33 8.26 7.47 14.27
N LEU A 34 9.32 8.24 14.06
CA LEU A 34 9.72 8.70 12.73
C LEU A 34 10.22 7.55 11.86
N ASP A 35 10.94 6.58 12.44
CA ASP A 35 11.39 5.40 11.72
C ASP A 35 10.20 4.55 11.25
N ILE A 36 9.18 4.41 12.11
CA ILE A 36 7.93 3.72 11.76
C ILE A 36 7.22 4.45 10.61
N ALA A 37 7.17 5.78 10.68
CA ALA A 37 6.55 6.57 9.61
C ALA A 37 7.27 6.38 8.27
N ARG A 38 8.61 6.38 8.26
CA ARG A 38 9.39 6.12 7.04
C ARG A 38 9.08 4.74 6.48
N GLN A 39 9.07 3.72 7.34
CA GLN A 39 8.76 2.36 6.92
C GLN A 39 7.35 2.27 6.34
N THR A 40 6.38 2.93 6.96
CA THR A 40 5.01 2.99 6.47
C THR A 40 4.94 3.59 5.07
N LEU A 41 5.63 4.70 4.85
CA LEU A 41 5.64 5.37 3.55
C LEU A 41 6.26 4.49 2.46
N ILE A 42 7.34 3.79 2.78
CA ILE A 42 7.99 2.85 1.87
C ILE A 42 7.03 1.72 1.48
N GLU A 43 6.42 1.07 2.46
CA GLU A 43 5.52 -0.06 2.22
C GLU A 43 4.27 0.34 1.46
N LEU A 44 3.67 1.48 1.80
CA LEU A 44 2.46 1.96 1.11
C LEU A 44 2.74 2.32 -0.34
N GLN A 45 3.88 2.96 -0.62
CA GLN A 45 4.24 3.32 -1.99
C GLN A 45 4.50 2.08 -2.84
N ALA A 46 5.22 1.10 -2.29
CA ALA A 46 5.48 -0.15 -3.00
C ALA A 46 4.18 -0.92 -3.26
N HIS A 47 3.30 -0.98 -2.27
CA HIS A 47 2.01 -1.63 -2.39
C HIS A 47 1.13 -0.97 -3.46
N ALA A 48 1.04 0.36 -3.44
CA ALA A 48 0.28 1.12 -4.43
C ALA A 48 0.79 0.88 -5.85
N LYS A 49 2.11 0.82 -6.02
CA LYS A 49 2.73 0.58 -7.33
C LYS A 49 2.34 -0.76 -7.93
N ILE A 50 2.41 -1.83 -7.14
CA ILE A 50 2.08 -3.16 -7.66
C ILE A 50 0.59 -3.30 -7.96
N GLU A 51 -0.27 -2.60 -7.22
CA GLU A 51 -1.69 -2.57 -7.52
C GLU A 51 -1.98 -1.79 -8.80
N GLU A 52 -1.46 -0.57 -8.91
CA GLU A 52 -1.72 0.31 -10.05
C GLU A 52 -1.12 -0.20 -11.36
N GLU A 53 0.06 -0.80 -11.31
CA GLU A 53 0.75 -1.27 -12.50
C GLU A 53 0.33 -2.68 -12.94
N ILE A 54 -0.03 -3.55 -12.01
CA ILE A 54 -0.24 -4.98 -12.30
C ILE A 54 -1.65 -5.46 -11.94
N PHE A 55 -2.07 -5.27 -10.69
CA PHE A 55 -3.32 -5.86 -10.20
C PHE A 55 -4.57 -5.17 -10.78
N TYR A 56 -4.67 -3.87 -10.68
CA TYR A 56 -5.86 -3.13 -11.14
C TYR A 56 -6.09 -3.26 -12.64
N PRO A 57 -5.06 -3.17 -13.51
CA PRO A 57 -5.28 -3.37 -14.94
C PRO A 57 -5.84 -4.75 -15.27
N LYS A 58 -5.33 -5.79 -14.62
CA LYS A 58 -5.82 -7.16 -14.84
C LYS A 58 -7.23 -7.34 -14.24
N TYR A 59 -7.47 -6.78 -13.08
CA TYR A 59 -8.79 -6.78 -12.47
C TYR A 59 -9.83 -6.17 -13.40
N LEU A 60 -9.54 -4.99 -13.95
CA LEU A 60 -10.43 -4.30 -14.88
C LEU A 60 -10.66 -5.12 -16.16
N GLU A 61 -9.61 -5.71 -16.71
CA GLU A 61 -9.69 -6.57 -17.88
C GLU A 61 -10.64 -7.74 -17.67
N MET A 62 -10.52 -8.40 -16.52
CA MET A 62 -11.26 -9.64 -16.23
C MET A 62 -12.67 -9.40 -15.70
N THR A 63 -12.91 -8.33 -14.96
CA THR A 63 -14.20 -8.06 -14.30
C THR A 63 -15.04 -7.02 -15.03
N LYS A 64 -14.42 -6.13 -15.80
CA LYS A 64 -15.05 -4.95 -16.43
C LYS A 64 -15.65 -3.98 -15.43
N ASP A 65 -15.19 -4.03 -14.17
CA ASP A 65 -15.68 -3.21 -13.07
C ASP A 65 -14.95 -1.85 -13.03
N GLU A 66 -15.37 -0.96 -13.91
CA GLU A 66 -14.77 0.36 -14.07
C GLU A 66 -14.97 1.24 -12.84
N GLU A 67 -16.14 1.16 -12.21
CA GLU A 67 -16.48 1.99 -11.06
C GLU A 67 -15.59 1.71 -9.86
N LEU A 68 -15.47 0.45 -9.49
CA LEU A 68 -14.66 0.08 -8.32
C LEU A 68 -13.17 0.31 -8.58
N THR A 69 -12.71 0.08 -9.81
CA THR A 69 -11.33 0.35 -10.20
C THR A 69 -11.02 1.84 -10.10
N ALA A 70 -11.89 2.69 -10.63
CA ALA A 70 -11.71 4.14 -10.57
C ALA A 70 -11.72 4.65 -9.13
N GLU A 71 -12.63 4.13 -8.30
CA GLU A 71 -12.71 4.49 -6.89
C GLU A 71 -11.40 4.14 -6.16
N ALA A 72 -10.88 2.95 -6.40
CA ALA A 72 -9.60 2.51 -5.82
C ALA A 72 -8.45 3.45 -6.22
N GLU A 73 -8.40 3.84 -7.50
CA GLU A 73 -7.37 4.74 -8.00
C GLU A 73 -7.46 6.14 -7.34
N GLU A 74 -8.68 6.65 -7.15
CA GLU A 74 -8.88 7.95 -6.49
C GLU A 74 -8.56 7.89 -5.00
N GLU A 75 -8.84 6.78 -4.35
CA GLU A 75 -8.45 6.57 -2.95
C GLU A 75 -6.93 6.55 -2.81
N HIS A 76 -6.23 5.94 -3.77
CA HIS A 76 -4.77 5.99 -3.83
C HIS A 76 -4.25 7.41 -3.97
N HIS A 77 -4.92 8.21 -4.81
CA HIS A 77 -4.54 9.61 -5.03
C HIS A 77 -4.62 10.42 -3.73
N VAL A 78 -5.70 10.27 -2.98
CA VAL A 78 -5.86 10.96 -1.69
C VAL A 78 -4.76 10.56 -0.71
N ALA A 79 -4.47 9.28 -0.60
CA ALA A 79 -3.39 8.79 0.27
C ALA A 79 -2.02 9.31 -0.18
N GLU A 80 -1.78 9.35 -1.48
CA GLU A 80 -0.52 9.82 -2.07
C GLU A 80 -0.24 11.27 -1.71
N VAL A 81 -1.24 12.15 -1.75
CA VAL A 81 -1.08 13.55 -1.36
C VAL A 81 -0.56 13.65 0.09
N LEU A 82 -1.17 12.91 1.00
CA LEU A 82 -0.74 12.91 2.40
C LEU A 82 0.65 12.29 2.57
N MET A 83 0.95 11.26 1.81
CA MET A 83 2.28 10.61 1.83
C MET A 83 3.37 11.57 1.37
N GLU A 84 3.11 12.35 0.34
CA GLU A 84 4.07 13.37 -0.16
C GLU A 84 4.31 14.45 0.91
N GLU A 85 3.25 14.94 1.53
CA GLU A 85 3.35 15.94 2.59
C GLU A 85 4.13 15.41 3.78
N LEU A 86 3.88 14.15 4.19
CA LEU A 86 4.62 13.52 5.27
C LEU A 86 6.11 13.35 4.93
N THR A 87 6.41 12.99 3.69
CA THR A 87 7.79 12.85 3.22
C THR A 87 8.53 14.21 3.30
N GLU A 88 7.87 15.28 2.88
CA GLU A 88 8.44 16.63 2.99
C GLU A 88 8.70 17.03 4.45
N MET A 89 7.77 16.73 5.34
CA MET A 89 7.92 17.04 6.76
C MET A 89 9.09 16.26 7.39
N LEU A 90 9.27 14.99 7.00
CA LEU A 90 10.43 14.21 7.44
C LEU A 90 11.74 14.81 6.94
N SER A 91 11.75 15.26 5.70
CA SER A 91 12.90 15.86 5.05
C SER A 91 13.33 17.18 5.70
N SER A 92 12.36 18.01 6.08
CA SER A 92 12.60 19.31 6.70
C SER A 92 12.68 19.26 8.23
N SER A 93 12.51 18.08 8.82
CA SER A 93 12.44 17.88 10.28
C SER A 93 11.31 18.64 10.98
N GLU A 94 10.26 19.00 10.22
CA GLU A 94 9.07 19.68 10.76
C GLU A 94 8.03 18.66 11.22
N THR A 95 8.39 17.88 12.25
CA THR A 95 7.55 16.81 12.78
C THR A 95 6.83 17.24 14.04
N ASP A 96 5.82 18.07 13.86
CA ASP A 96 4.99 18.61 14.92
C ASP A 96 3.64 17.87 15.06
N VAL A 97 2.69 18.49 15.72
CA VAL A 97 1.35 17.93 15.92
C VAL A 97 0.63 17.68 14.57
N HIS A 98 0.95 18.45 13.53
CA HIS A 98 0.37 18.25 12.21
C HIS A 98 0.91 17.01 11.51
N PHE A 99 2.17 16.64 11.78
CA PHE A 99 2.75 15.39 11.28
C PHE A 99 1.94 14.19 11.79
N ASP A 100 1.71 14.14 13.08
CA ASP A 100 0.93 13.06 13.69
C ASP A 100 -0.50 13.04 13.13
N ALA A 101 -1.12 14.20 13.01
CA ALA A 101 -2.48 14.31 12.47
C ALA A 101 -2.56 13.83 11.01
N LYS A 102 -1.61 14.22 10.17
CA LYS A 102 -1.56 13.78 8.77
C LYS A 102 -1.37 12.28 8.67
N TYR A 103 -0.47 11.71 9.50
CA TYR A 103 -0.27 10.27 9.51
C TYR A 103 -1.55 9.54 9.91
N MET A 104 -2.24 9.98 10.94
CA MET A 104 -3.48 9.35 11.40
C MET A 104 -4.61 9.44 10.36
N VAL A 105 -4.75 10.59 9.70
CA VAL A 105 -5.75 10.75 8.63
C VAL A 105 -5.42 9.84 7.45
N MET A 106 -4.15 9.75 7.06
CA MET A 106 -3.70 8.83 6.02
C MET A 106 -4.02 7.38 6.41
N ALA A 107 -3.71 7.00 7.65
CA ALA A 107 -3.97 5.64 8.14
C ALA A 107 -5.46 5.28 8.09
N GLU A 108 -6.34 6.19 8.49
CA GLU A 108 -7.79 5.98 8.42
C GLU A 108 -8.27 5.81 6.98
N SER A 109 -7.76 6.64 6.07
CA SER A 109 -8.08 6.55 4.64
C SER A 109 -7.63 5.21 4.05
N VAL A 110 -6.43 4.78 4.39
CA VAL A 110 -5.88 3.50 3.92
C VAL A 110 -6.67 2.32 4.47
N LYS A 111 -7.04 2.35 5.74
CA LYS A 111 -7.85 1.29 6.36
C LYS A 111 -9.20 1.14 5.66
N HIS A 112 -9.84 2.26 5.33
CA HIS A 112 -11.11 2.25 4.62
C HIS A 112 -10.96 1.62 3.24
N HIS A 113 -9.92 2.00 2.50
CA HIS A 113 -9.59 1.44 1.20
C HIS A 113 -9.36 -0.09 1.30
N ILE A 114 -8.62 -0.52 2.31
CA ILE A 114 -8.35 -1.95 2.55
C ILE A 114 -9.67 -2.71 2.77
N GLU A 115 -10.59 -2.16 3.57
CA GLU A 115 -11.88 -2.80 3.83
C GLU A 115 -12.69 -2.98 2.55
N GLU A 116 -12.73 -1.98 1.69
CA GLU A 116 -13.44 -2.07 0.41
C GLU A 116 -12.77 -3.07 -0.53
N GLU A 117 -11.46 -3.05 -0.59
CA GLU A 117 -10.70 -3.96 -1.44
C GLU A 117 -10.92 -5.42 -1.02
N GLU A 118 -10.77 -5.73 0.26
CA GLU A 118 -10.95 -7.08 0.77
C GLU A 118 -12.41 -7.53 0.77
N GLY A 119 -13.33 -6.59 0.96
CA GLY A 119 -14.77 -6.89 1.02
C GLY A 119 -15.46 -6.99 -0.33
N GLU A 120 -15.00 -6.24 -1.32
CA GLU A 120 -15.65 -6.17 -2.63
C GLU A 120 -14.77 -6.57 -3.81
N MET A 121 -13.58 -5.98 -3.90
CA MET A 121 -12.70 -6.19 -5.07
C MET A 121 -12.13 -7.61 -5.12
N PHE A 122 -11.56 -8.09 -4.02
CA PHE A 122 -10.92 -9.41 -3.99
C PHE A 122 -11.92 -10.55 -4.23
N PRO A 123 -13.13 -10.54 -3.63
CA PRO A 123 -14.11 -11.58 -3.96
C PRO A 123 -14.50 -11.61 -5.44
N LYS A 124 -14.63 -10.45 -6.08
CA LYS A 124 -14.92 -10.37 -7.52
C LYS A 124 -13.73 -10.89 -8.34
N ALA A 125 -12.52 -10.54 -7.93
CA ALA A 125 -11.30 -11.03 -8.59
C ALA A 125 -11.22 -12.56 -8.52
N GLU A 126 -11.49 -13.14 -7.36
CA GLU A 126 -11.45 -14.59 -7.18
C GLU A 126 -12.49 -15.34 -8.04
N LYS A 127 -13.61 -14.68 -8.34
CA LYS A 127 -14.63 -15.27 -9.23
C LYS A 127 -14.25 -15.22 -10.71
N LYS A 128 -13.48 -14.22 -11.11
CA LYS A 128 -13.15 -13.97 -12.52
C LYS A 128 -11.74 -14.38 -12.91
N MET A 129 -10.87 -14.59 -11.95
CA MET A 129 -9.48 -15.00 -12.16
C MET A 129 -9.28 -16.40 -11.60
N ASP A 130 -8.75 -17.31 -12.40
CA ASP A 130 -8.47 -18.66 -11.92
C ASP A 130 -7.18 -18.65 -11.06
N LYS A 131 -6.91 -19.79 -10.42
CA LYS A 131 -5.75 -19.94 -9.52
C LYS A 131 -4.42 -19.72 -10.24
N GLU A 132 -4.32 -20.17 -11.50
CA GLU A 132 -3.11 -20.01 -12.31
C GLU A 132 -2.82 -18.54 -12.56
N LEU A 133 -3.85 -17.77 -12.97
CA LEU A 133 -3.71 -16.35 -13.23
C LEU A 133 -3.33 -15.58 -11.97
N LEU A 134 -4.00 -15.86 -10.85
CA LEU A 134 -3.69 -15.20 -9.57
C LEU A 134 -2.26 -15.49 -9.12
N LYS A 135 -1.78 -16.71 -9.36
CA LYS A 135 -0.40 -17.09 -9.05
C LYS A 135 0.61 -16.35 -9.93
N GLU A 136 0.35 -16.28 -11.23
CA GLU A 136 1.21 -15.55 -12.18
C GLU A 136 1.30 -14.07 -11.81
N LEU A 137 0.16 -13.45 -11.49
CA LEU A 137 0.12 -12.06 -11.05
C LEU A 137 0.92 -11.86 -9.76
N GLY A 138 0.76 -12.80 -8.82
CA GLY A 138 1.52 -12.75 -7.56
C GLY A 138 3.02 -12.77 -7.79
N GLU A 139 3.50 -13.58 -8.71
CA GLU A 139 4.92 -13.67 -9.06
C GLU A 139 5.43 -12.35 -9.66
N GLU A 140 4.67 -11.76 -10.61
CA GLU A 140 5.01 -10.48 -11.21
C GLU A 140 5.03 -9.36 -10.17
N MET A 141 4.03 -9.36 -9.28
CA MET A 141 3.91 -8.35 -8.23
C MET A 141 5.05 -8.43 -7.23
N ILE A 142 5.48 -9.63 -6.85
CA ILE A 142 6.61 -9.82 -5.94
C ILE A 142 7.89 -9.25 -6.55
N GLN A 143 8.16 -9.56 -7.82
CA GLN A 143 9.34 -9.06 -8.51
C GLN A 143 9.34 -7.54 -8.61
N ARG A 144 8.21 -6.96 -8.98
CA ARG A 144 8.09 -5.50 -9.09
C ARG A 144 8.22 -4.82 -7.72
N ARG A 145 7.62 -5.42 -6.70
CA ARG A 145 7.68 -4.91 -5.33
C ARG A 145 9.12 -4.82 -4.82
N GLU A 146 9.92 -5.85 -5.07
CA GLU A 146 11.33 -5.84 -4.68
C GLU A 146 12.11 -4.72 -5.35
N GLN A 147 11.86 -4.47 -6.63
CA GLN A 147 12.48 -3.37 -7.38
C GLN A 147 12.10 -2.02 -6.79
N VAL A 148 10.81 -1.82 -6.53
CA VAL A 148 10.29 -0.56 -5.98
C VAL A 148 10.84 -0.31 -4.58
N LEU A 149 10.86 -1.35 -3.74
CA LEU A 149 11.40 -1.24 -2.37
C LEU A 149 12.87 -0.83 -2.39
N ALA A 150 13.67 -1.40 -3.29
CA ALA A 150 15.08 -1.03 -3.42
C ALA A 150 15.25 0.43 -3.82
N GLU A 151 14.44 0.92 -4.75
CA GLU A 151 14.48 2.32 -5.19
C GLU A 151 14.04 3.28 -4.07
N LEU A 152 12.98 2.93 -3.35
CA LEU A 152 12.43 3.76 -2.27
C LEU A 152 13.38 3.83 -1.07
N ASP A 153 14.02 2.72 -0.72
CA ASP A 153 15.02 2.70 0.35
C ASP A 153 16.14 3.68 0.07
N LYS A 154 16.62 3.76 -1.18
CA LYS A 154 17.66 4.70 -1.59
C LYS A 154 17.18 6.15 -1.49
N GLN A 155 15.95 6.43 -1.88
CA GLN A 155 15.38 7.77 -1.85
C GLN A 155 15.12 8.25 -0.43
N LEU A 156 14.49 7.43 0.40
CA LEU A 156 14.11 7.80 1.76
C LEU A 156 15.28 7.71 2.75
N ALA A 157 16.34 7.02 2.44
CA ALA A 157 17.57 7.02 3.24
C ALA A 157 18.27 8.39 3.24
N LYS A 158 17.94 9.26 2.27
CA LYS A 158 18.50 10.61 2.16
C LYS A 158 17.67 11.68 2.90
N VAL A 159 16.57 11.28 3.49
CA VAL A 159 15.61 12.16 4.14
C VAL A 159 15.85 12.28 5.64
#